data_bf6ffa34eb4f3684e44d4789ce920fcc
#
_entry.id   bf6ffa34eb4f3684e44d4789ce920fcc
#
_cell.length_a   1.000
_cell.length_b   1.000
_cell.length_c   1.000
_cell.angle_alpha   90.00
_cell.angle_beta   90.00
_cell.angle_gamma   90.00
#
_symmetry.space_group_name_H-M   'P 1'
#
loop_
_entity.id
_entity.type
_entity.pdbx_description
1 polymer ?
#
loop_
_entity_poly.entity_id
_entity_poly.type
_entity_poly.pdbx_seq_one_letter_code
_entity_poly.pdbx_strand_id
1 'polypeptide(L)'
;MPTWQVANYRLYYPSGHPDEHTLALVQLFDSTITNVVEIVFSTAQPLPPNTNVRAFVPFAIHGSLVDMLREEGPVFVINPNNTTVFIFATSPEPIGEDEGP
;
A
#
# COMPACT_ATOMS: atom_id res chain seq x y z
N MET A 1 -0.62 7.59 17.20
CA MET A 1 -0.97 7.15 15.84
C MET A 1 0.27 6.65 15.15
N PRO A 2 0.34 5.37 14.87
CA PRO A 2 1.53 4.83 14.22
C PRO A 2 1.68 5.38 12.80
N THR A 3 2.87 5.85 12.53
CA THR A 3 3.24 6.29 11.19
C THR A 3 4.68 5.85 10.97
N TRP A 4 4.95 5.21 9.85
CA TRP A 4 6.31 4.79 9.56
C TRP A 4 6.60 4.90 8.08
N GLN A 5 7.88 5.08 7.77
CA GLN A 5 8.32 5.23 6.41
C GLN A 5 8.61 3.86 5.81
N VAL A 6 8.15 3.67 4.57
CA VAL A 6 8.44 2.46 3.83
C VAL A 6 9.88 2.54 3.34
N ALA A 7 10.68 1.56 3.73
CA ALA A 7 12.07 1.46 3.28
C ALA A 7 12.20 0.52 2.09
N ASN A 8 11.42 -0.55 2.09
CA ASN A 8 11.48 -1.55 1.03
C ASN A 8 10.09 -2.08 0.75
N TYR A 9 9.88 -2.59 -0.45
CA TYR A 9 8.63 -3.25 -0.79
C TYR A 9 8.92 -4.44 -1.68
N ARG A 10 7.95 -5.37 -1.73
CA ARG A 10 8.04 -6.55 -2.57
C ARG A 10 6.71 -6.75 -3.27
N LEU A 11 6.76 -6.93 -4.59
CA LEU A 11 5.58 -7.17 -5.40
C LEU A 11 5.42 -8.65 -5.66
N TYR A 12 4.18 -9.13 -5.57
CA TYR A 12 3.83 -10.50 -5.91
C TYR A 12 2.67 -10.49 -6.88
N TYR A 13 2.74 -11.39 -7.85
CA TYR A 13 1.63 -11.64 -8.78
C TYR A 13 1.29 -13.13 -8.64
N PRO A 14 0.33 -13.47 -7.76
CA PRO A 14 0.04 -14.87 -7.48
C PRO A 14 -0.37 -15.62 -8.74
N SER A 15 0.11 -16.84 -8.87
CA SER A 15 -0.27 -17.75 -9.93
C SER A 15 -0.88 -18.97 -9.29
N GLY A 16 -2.13 -19.29 -9.68
CA GLY A 16 -2.82 -20.41 -9.06
C GLY A 16 -3.25 -20.14 -7.62
N HIS A 17 -3.42 -18.88 -7.27
CA HIS A 17 -3.87 -18.51 -5.92
C HIS A 17 -5.27 -19.05 -5.69
N PRO A 18 -5.55 -19.61 -4.49
CA PRO A 18 -6.88 -20.14 -4.23
C PRO A 18 -7.98 -19.09 -4.23
N ASP A 19 -7.64 -17.84 -3.94
CA ASP A 19 -8.62 -16.76 -3.99
C ASP A 19 -8.56 -16.13 -5.38
N GLU A 20 -9.58 -16.40 -6.19
CA GLU A 20 -9.61 -15.93 -7.57
C GLU A 20 -9.68 -14.41 -7.67
N HIS A 21 -10.03 -13.72 -6.59
CA HIS A 21 -10.13 -12.26 -6.61
C HIS A 21 -8.82 -11.55 -6.26
N THR A 22 -7.84 -12.26 -5.76
CA THR A 22 -6.54 -11.66 -5.41
C THR A 22 -5.64 -11.69 -6.64
N LEU A 23 -5.38 -10.52 -7.21
CA LEU A 23 -4.61 -10.42 -8.45
C LEU A 23 -3.19 -9.97 -8.24
N ALA A 24 -2.91 -9.31 -7.11
CA ALA A 24 -1.56 -8.87 -6.79
C ALA A 24 -1.44 -8.62 -5.30
N LEU A 25 -0.23 -8.67 -4.81
CA LEU A 25 0.10 -8.42 -3.41
C LEU A 25 1.32 -7.52 -3.36
N VAL A 26 1.34 -6.59 -2.43
CA VAL A 26 2.53 -5.79 -2.14
C VAL A 26 2.80 -5.87 -0.66
N GLN A 27 4.02 -6.22 -0.28
CA GLN A 27 4.46 -6.16 1.11
C GLN A 27 5.30 -4.92 1.29
N LEU A 28 5.01 -4.15 2.33
CA LEU A 28 5.74 -2.93 2.66
C LEU A 28 6.49 -3.15 3.97
N PHE A 29 7.75 -2.75 3.99
CA PHE A 29 8.63 -2.95 5.15
C PHE A 29 9.26 -1.63 5.57
N ASP A 30 9.42 -1.43 6.88
CA ASP A 30 10.25 -0.33 7.36
C ASP A 30 11.73 -0.77 7.35
N SER A 31 12.62 0.15 7.74
CA SER A 31 14.07 -0.10 7.64
C SER A 31 14.55 -1.24 8.52
N THR A 32 13.83 -1.55 9.59
CA THR A 32 14.22 -2.60 10.52
C THR A 32 13.45 -3.88 10.33
N ILE A 33 12.52 -3.88 9.36
CA ILE A 33 11.61 -5.01 9.10
C ILE A 33 10.80 -5.36 10.36
N THR A 34 10.57 -4.37 11.20
CA THR A 34 9.75 -4.52 12.39
C THR A 34 8.27 -4.30 12.07
N ASN A 35 7.99 -3.34 11.18
CA ASN A 35 6.64 -3.06 10.74
C ASN A 35 6.47 -3.57 9.33
N VAL A 36 5.39 -4.32 9.11
CA VAL A 36 5.07 -4.92 7.82
C VAL A 36 3.58 -4.75 7.57
N VAL A 37 3.24 -4.34 6.36
CA VAL A 37 1.86 -4.29 5.91
C VAL A 37 1.79 -4.97 4.55
N GLU A 38 0.77 -5.80 4.36
CA GLU A 38 0.52 -6.43 3.07
C GLU A 38 -0.69 -5.76 2.43
N ILE A 39 -0.52 -5.27 1.22
CA ILE A 39 -1.63 -4.69 0.45
C ILE A 39 -2.10 -5.75 -0.54
N VAL A 40 -3.39 -6.10 -0.45
CA VAL A 40 -3.99 -7.10 -1.31
C VAL A 40 -4.84 -6.38 -2.34
N PHE A 41 -4.48 -6.51 -3.61
CA PHE A 41 -5.26 -5.94 -4.72
C PHE A 41 -6.29 -6.96 -5.15
N SER A 42 -7.55 -6.62 -4.99
CA SER A 42 -8.63 -7.59 -5.15
C SER A 42 -9.73 -7.06 -6.05
N THR A 43 -10.40 -7.98 -6.72
CA THR A 43 -11.61 -7.67 -7.50
C THR A 43 -12.87 -8.07 -6.75
N ALA A 44 -12.77 -8.54 -5.51
CA ALA A 44 -13.93 -8.93 -4.73
C ALA A 44 -14.86 -7.74 -4.46
N GLN A 45 -16.14 -8.00 -4.45
CA GLN A 45 -17.16 -6.97 -4.16
C GLN A 45 -18.22 -7.58 -3.24
N PRO A 46 -18.28 -7.09 -1.99
CA PRO A 46 -17.45 -6.04 -1.42
C PRO A 46 -16.05 -6.55 -1.10
N LEU A 47 -15.12 -5.61 -0.90
CA LEU A 47 -13.78 -5.97 -0.48
C LEU A 47 -13.84 -6.55 0.94
N PRO A 48 -12.98 -7.53 1.25
CA PRO A 48 -12.87 -7.98 2.64
C PRO A 48 -12.42 -6.85 3.54
N PRO A 49 -12.76 -6.91 4.84
CA PRO A 49 -12.29 -5.89 5.78
C PRO A 49 -10.79 -6.01 6.01
N ASN A 50 -10.16 -4.86 6.29
CA ASN A 50 -8.74 -4.84 6.62
C ASN A 50 -8.49 -5.54 7.95
N THR A 51 -7.26 -6.05 8.09
CA THR A 51 -6.78 -6.57 9.37
C THR A 51 -5.66 -5.67 9.87
N ASN A 52 -5.04 -6.03 10.99
CA ASN A 52 -3.96 -5.23 11.56
C ASN A 52 -2.75 -5.11 10.64
N VAL A 53 -2.55 -6.08 9.76
CA VAL A 53 -1.35 -6.13 8.92
C VAL A 53 -1.69 -6.24 7.43
N ARG A 54 -2.96 -6.28 7.08
CA ARG A 54 -3.38 -6.49 5.70
C ARG A 54 -4.44 -5.49 5.29
N ALA A 55 -4.18 -4.78 4.21
CA ALA A 55 -5.11 -3.83 3.65
C ALA A 55 -5.65 -4.37 2.33
N PHE A 56 -6.97 -4.36 2.17
CA PHE A 56 -7.61 -4.80 0.93
C PHE A 56 -8.00 -3.56 0.14
N VAL A 57 -7.54 -3.49 -1.10
CA VAL A 57 -7.83 -2.35 -1.98
C VAL A 57 -8.30 -2.87 -3.33
N PRO A 58 -9.07 -2.05 -4.07
CA PRO A 58 -9.51 -2.47 -5.40
C PRO A 58 -8.32 -2.63 -6.33
N PHE A 59 -8.37 -3.63 -7.19
CA PHE A 59 -7.29 -3.82 -8.16
C PHE A 59 -7.17 -2.60 -9.09
N ALA A 60 -8.23 -1.84 -9.26
CA ALA A 60 -8.21 -0.67 -10.13
C ALA A 60 -7.14 0.35 -9.76
N ILE A 61 -6.71 0.41 -8.49
CA ILE A 61 -5.68 1.37 -8.08
C ILE A 61 -4.28 0.78 -8.11
N HIS A 62 -4.12 -0.46 -8.60
CA HIS A 62 -2.83 -1.14 -8.59
C HIS A 62 -1.73 -0.32 -9.26
N GLY A 63 -1.98 0.17 -10.45
CA GLY A 63 -0.98 0.94 -11.18
C GLY A 63 -0.55 2.20 -10.44
N SER A 64 -1.53 2.93 -9.90
CA SER A 64 -1.24 4.17 -9.18
C SER A 64 -0.42 3.92 -7.92
N LEU A 65 -0.77 2.88 -7.18
CA LEU A 65 -0.04 2.58 -5.94
C LEU A 65 1.37 2.11 -6.23
N VAL A 66 1.55 1.25 -7.24
CA VAL A 66 2.88 0.77 -7.62
C VAL A 66 3.74 1.93 -8.10
N ASP A 67 3.18 2.85 -8.88
CA ASP A 67 3.92 4.02 -9.33
C ASP A 67 4.36 4.89 -8.16
N MET A 68 3.49 5.05 -7.16
CA MET A 68 3.85 5.79 -5.97
C MET A 68 5.05 5.16 -5.26
N LEU A 69 5.05 3.84 -5.14
CA LEU A 69 6.15 3.13 -4.47
C LEU A 69 7.46 3.22 -5.24
N ARG A 70 7.38 3.27 -6.57
CA ARG A 70 8.57 3.25 -7.40
C ARG A 70 9.16 4.62 -7.64
N GLU A 71 8.33 5.64 -7.72
CA GLU A 71 8.75 6.94 -8.24
C GLU A 71 8.58 8.07 -7.25
N GLU A 72 7.69 7.92 -6.28
CA GLU A 72 7.44 8.94 -5.28
C GLU A 72 8.15 8.53 -4.01
N GLY A 73 8.83 9.40 -3.43
CA GLY A 73 9.47 9.06 -2.18
C GLY A 73 9.68 10.30 -1.35
N PRO A 74 9.65 10.15 -0.06
CA PRO A 74 9.37 8.94 0.71
C PRO A 74 7.87 8.61 0.77
N VAL A 75 7.57 7.34 1.00
CA VAL A 75 6.20 6.86 1.15
C VAL A 75 6.00 6.44 2.60
N PHE A 76 4.85 6.77 3.15
CA PHE A 76 4.53 6.50 4.55
C PHE A 76 3.28 5.65 4.67
N VAL A 77 3.28 4.80 5.69
CA VAL A 77 2.08 4.08 6.11
C VAL A 77 1.57 4.75 7.38
N ILE A 78 0.30 5.11 7.38
CA ILE A 78 -0.34 5.76 8.51
C ILE A 78 -1.51 4.90 8.94
N ASN A 79 -1.54 4.55 10.22
CA ASN A 79 -2.64 3.76 10.78
C ASN A 79 -3.28 4.59 11.89
N PRO A 80 -4.29 5.41 11.56
CA PRO A 80 -4.86 6.32 12.54
C PRO A 80 -5.50 5.56 13.70
N ASN A 81 -5.19 5.99 14.92
CA ASN A 81 -5.83 5.48 16.14
C ASN A 81 -5.71 3.98 16.33
N ASN A 82 -4.66 3.37 15.77
CA ASN A 82 -4.41 1.92 15.91
C ASN A 82 -5.59 1.07 15.44
N THR A 83 -6.32 1.53 14.45
CA THR A 83 -7.40 0.76 13.86
C THR A 83 -6.86 -0.05 12.69
N THR A 84 -7.74 -0.77 12.00
CA THR A 84 -7.38 -1.52 10.81
C THR A 84 -7.50 -0.67 9.54
N VAL A 85 -7.55 0.63 9.68
CA VAL A 85 -7.57 1.56 8.55
C VAL A 85 -6.13 1.98 8.25
N PHE A 86 -5.75 1.91 6.99
CA PHE A 86 -4.42 2.30 6.56
C PHE A 86 -4.51 3.43 5.55
N ILE A 87 -3.56 4.35 5.64
CA ILE A 87 -3.41 5.43 4.67
C ILE A 87 -1.99 5.36 4.12
N PHE A 88 -1.86 5.36 2.82
CA PHE A 88 -0.56 5.33 2.15
C PHE A 88 -0.37 6.69 1.49
N ALA A 89 0.73 7.34 1.82
CA ALA A 89 0.92 8.73 1.41
C ALA A 89 2.38 9.03 1.12
N THR A 90 2.60 10.06 0.32
CA THR A 90 3.93 10.58 0.07
C THR A 90 4.16 11.79 0.96
N SER A 91 5.40 12.30 1.00
CA SER A 91 5.64 13.52 1.74
C SER A 91 4.96 14.71 1.06
N PRO A 92 4.63 15.75 1.82
CA PRO A 92 4.06 16.95 1.23
C PRO A 92 5.04 17.60 0.25
N GLU A 93 4.48 18.23 -0.77
CA GLU A 93 5.26 18.94 -1.77
C GLU A 93 4.78 20.37 -1.89
N PRO A 94 5.67 21.30 -2.24
CA PRO A 94 5.24 22.68 -2.42
C PRO A 94 4.27 22.80 -3.58
N ILE A 95 3.34 23.74 -3.45
CA ILE A 95 2.39 24.02 -4.50
C ILE A 95 3.14 24.58 -5.70
N GLY A 96 2.81 24.08 -6.89
CA GLY A 96 3.39 24.59 -8.12
C GLY A 96 4.71 23.97 -8.50
N GLU A 97 5.18 23.01 -7.74
CA GLU A 97 6.38 22.32 -8.08
C GLU A 97 6.07 21.27 -9.09
N ASP A 98 6.43 21.21 -10.08
CA ASP A 98 6.20 20.33 -10.88
C ASP A 98 5.46 19.98 -11.55
N GLU A 99 5.03 19.99 -11.66
CA GLU A 99 4.46 19.60 -12.16
C GLU A 99 4.32 19.62 -13.16
N GLY A 100 4.47 19.67 -13.66
CA GLY A 100 4.34 19.58 -14.46
C GLY A 100 4.24 19.92 -15.19
N PRO A 101 4.19 20.09 -15.56
CA PRO A 101 3.83 20.32 -16.44
C PRO A 101 3.61 19.88 -16.93
#